data_ad999a1ef6a5176eaea93f8776a5800a
#
_entry.id   ad999a1ef6a5176eaea93f8776a5800a
#
_cell.length_a   1.000
_cell.length_b   1.000
_cell.length_c   1.000
_cell.angle_alpha   90.00
_cell.angle_beta   90.00
_cell.angle_gamma   90.00
#
_symmetry.space_group_name_H-M   'P 1'
#
loop_
_entity.id
_entity.type
_entity.pdbx_description
1 polymer ?
#
loop_
_entity_poly.entity_id
_entity_poly.type
_entity_poly.pdbx_seq_one_letter_code
_entity_poly.pdbx_strand_id
1 'polypeptide(L)'
;MCTDCAPPAERPLRVLIDGTPLLGQRSGIGRYTAALLRELAARSDVDVTVTAFTARGQIKLRGAVPAGVAVRGGPVPARALRALWHRAHWPPTELLAGDADVLHATNFVLPPSTRARGVVTVHDLAFLDRPDFLSPPQRDLPALVQRSVARAAIVCTPSNAVAQQVTRRLGVPEERVVVTRLGVDRAWSSAATPTDALRATLRLPPRYLLFVGAAQPRKGLDVLLDAHRLKPELAPLVLAGPAGWGPALTTSPRVHTVGYLDEADLRCVVAGATAVVLPSLDEGFGLPVLEAMAAGIPVVCSDLPALREVAGGLAALVPPADSAALATALVRVEGAARDPAGAAARRAHAARYSWHACADATVRAYRKARDWAVTREESTGDR
;
A
#
# COMPACT_ATOMS: atom_id res chain seq x y z
N MET A 1 -47.88 28.83 3.42
CA MET A 1 -46.87 28.36 2.47
C MET A 1 -45.52 28.57 3.11
N CYS A 2 -45.01 27.55 3.79
CA CYS A 2 -43.67 27.61 4.37
C CYS A 2 -42.69 27.12 3.33
N THR A 3 -41.80 28.03 2.96
CA THR A 3 -40.69 27.88 2.05
C THR A 3 -39.70 26.83 2.58
N ASP A 4 -39.23 26.00 1.65
CA ASP A 4 -38.13 25.04 1.77
C ASP A 4 -37.04 25.51 2.69
N CYS A 5 -36.97 24.93 3.88
CA CYS A 5 -35.79 24.97 4.71
C CYS A 5 -34.90 23.81 4.24
N ALA A 6 -34.03 24.07 3.25
CA ALA A 6 -32.96 23.12 2.93
C ALA A 6 -32.18 22.80 4.23
N PRO A 7 -31.89 21.54 4.54
CA PRO A 7 -31.11 21.21 5.73
C PRO A 7 -29.77 21.97 5.68
N PRO A 8 -29.28 22.50 6.81
CA PRO A 8 -28.00 23.19 6.83
C PRO A 8 -26.91 22.28 6.25
N ALA A 9 -26.14 22.82 5.31
CA ALA A 9 -25.04 22.09 4.70
C ALA A 9 -24.15 21.51 5.82
N GLU A 10 -24.04 20.19 5.87
CA GLU A 10 -23.18 19.52 6.85
C GLU A 10 -21.75 20.05 6.69
N ARG A 11 -21.13 20.50 7.79
CA ARG A 11 -19.75 20.98 7.76
C ARG A 11 -18.82 19.88 7.23
N PRO A 12 -17.76 20.21 6.49
CA PRO A 12 -16.77 19.23 6.05
C PRO A 12 -16.19 18.43 7.23
N LEU A 13 -16.01 17.14 7.04
CA LEU A 13 -15.41 16.25 8.03
C LEU A 13 -13.92 16.58 8.19
N ARG A 14 -13.49 16.99 9.38
CA ARG A 14 -12.09 17.30 9.66
C ARG A 14 -11.30 16.02 9.91
N VAL A 15 -10.32 15.75 9.05
CA VAL A 15 -9.50 14.53 9.11
C VAL A 15 -8.04 14.88 9.28
N LEU A 16 -7.44 14.36 10.35
CA LEU A 16 -5.99 14.41 10.58
C LEU A 16 -5.37 13.11 10.09
N ILE A 17 -4.43 13.21 9.14
CA ILE A 17 -3.76 12.05 8.55
C ILE A 17 -2.30 12.00 9.01
N ASP A 18 -1.84 10.83 9.49
CA ASP A 18 -0.42 10.56 9.66
C ASP A 18 0.26 10.38 8.30
N GLY A 19 0.98 11.42 7.87
CA GLY A 19 1.75 11.48 6.64
C GLY A 19 3.17 10.95 6.76
N THR A 20 3.56 10.33 7.87
CA THR A 20 4.91 9.76 8.05
C THR A 20 5.35 8.88 6.88
N PRO A 21 4.49 8.08 6.22
CA PRO A 21 4.86 7.27 5.05
C PRO A 21 5.28 8.08 3.81
N LEU A 22 5.02 9.39 3.77
CA LEU A 22 5.46 10.28 2.69
C LEU A 22 6.91 10.73 2.83
N LEU A 23 7.52 10.47 3.98
CA LEU A 23 8.89 10.90 4.27
C LEU A 23 9.90 9.91 3.69
N GLY A 24 10.72 10.36 2.75
CA GLY A 24 11.75 9.54 2.11
C GLY A 24 11.30 8.89 0.80
N GLN A 25 11.88 7.74 0.47
CA GLN A 25 11.51 6.98 -0.73
C GLN A 25 10.10 6.42 -0.60
N ARG A 26 9.25 6.70 -1.59
CA ARG A 26 7.86 6.25 -1.57
C ARG A 26 7.76 4.76 -1.90
N SER A 27 7.67 3.93 -0.88
CA SER A 27 7.27 2.53 -0.99
C SER A 27 5.78 2.39 -1.34
N GLY A 28 5.23 1.18 -1.39
CA GLY A 28 3.81 0.94 -1.65
C GLY A 28 2.89 1.71 -0.70
N ILE A 29 3.20 1.74 0.61
CA ILE A 29 2.42 2.49 1.62
C ILE A 29 2.54 4.00 1.39
N GLY A 30 3.74 4.51 1.06
CA GLY A 30 3.93 5.92 0.73
C GLY A 30 3.15 6.34 -0.52
N ARG A 31 3.08 5.47 -1.53
CA ARG A 31 2.29 5.70 -2.75
C ARG A 31 0.79 5.69 -2.46
N TYR A 32 0.32 4.73 -1.67
CA TYR A 32 -1.06 4.71 -1.17
C TYR A 32 -1.42 6.00 -0.44
N THR A 33 -0.59 6.42 0.52
CA THR A 33 -0.84 7.64 1.31
C THR A 33 -0.87 8.88 0.43
N ALA A 34 0.06 9.00 -0.54
CA ALA A 34 0.10 10.12 -1.48
C ALA A 34 -1.13 10.16 -2.40
N ALA A 35 -1.54 9.01 -2.93
CA ALA A 35 -2.69 8.91 -3.80
C ALA A 35 -4.00 9.19 -3.05
N LEU A 36 -4.16 8.63 -1.85
CA LEU A 36 -5.31 8.92 -0.99
C LEU A 36 -5.42 10.41 -0.67
N LEU A 37 -4.32 11.05 -0.29
CA LEU A 37 -4.31 12.49 0.00
C LEU A 37 -4.69 13.34 -1.21
N ARG A 38 -4.24 12.97 -2.41
CA ARG A 38 -4.59 13.67 -3.66
C ARG A 38 -6.10 13.62 -3.92
N GLU A 39 -6.71 12.45 -3.76
CA GLU A 39 -8.14 12.28 -3.94
C GLU A 39 -8.96 13.00 -2.86
N LEU A 40 -8.52 12.93 -1.60
CA LEU A 40 -9.20 13.61 -0.49
C LEU A 40 -9.11 15.12 -0.60
N ALA A 41 -7.97 15.67 -1.04
CA ALA A 41 -7.77 17.11 -1.23
C ALA A 41 -8.68 17.71 -2.32
N ALA A 42 -9.14 16.91 -3.25
CA ALA A 42 -10.07 17.32 -4.31
C ALA A 42 -11.55 17.34 -3.87
N ARG A 43 -11.83 16.95 -2.62
CA ARG A 43 -13.20 16.81 -2.09
C ARG A 43 -13.59 18.03 -1.28
N SER A 44 -14.87 18.45 -1.40
CA SER A 44 -15.45 19.53 -0.59
C SER A 44 -16.07 19.06 0.72
N ASP A 45 -16.35 17.75 0.87
CA ASP A 45 -16.99 17.16 2.04
C ASP A 45 -15.98 16.71 3.13
N VAL A 46 -14.66 16.88 2.87
CA VAL A 46 -13.58 16.52 3.80
C VAL A 46 -12.56 17.66 3.87
N ASP A 47 -12.22 18.08 5.09
CA ASP A 47 -11.12 19.02 5.38
C ASP A 47 -9.91 18.22 5.90
N VAL A 48 -8.84 18.13 5.09
CA VAL A 48 -7.68 17.29 5.37
C VAL A 48 -6.54 18.11 5.94
N THR A 49 -6.07 17.70 7.10
CA THR A 49 -4.81 18.13 7.69
C THR A 49 -3.84 16.95 7.77
N VAL A 50 -2.57 17.17 7.46
CA VAL A 50 -1.53 16.14 7.52
C VAL A 50 -0.52 16.47 8.61
N THR A 51 -0.06 15.46 9.32
CA THR A 51 1.00 15.57 10.32
C THR A 51 2.05 14.49 10.14
N ALA A 52 3.25 14.73 10.71
CA ALA A 52 4.25 13.68 10.90
C ALA A 52 4.94 13.89 12.25
N PHE A 53 5.04 12.83 12.99
CA PHE A 53 5.56 12.85 14.37
C PHE A 53 7.09 12.67 14.37
N THR A 54 7.80 13.58 13.70
CA THR A 54 9.27 13.61 13.64
C THR A 54 9.80 15.04 13.71
N ALA A 55 11.04 15.23 14.17
CA ALA A 55 11.62 16.57 14.37
C ALA A 55 11.69 17.42 13.07
N ARG A 56 11.84 16.80 11.91
CA ARG A 56 11.92 17.48 10.60
C ARG A 56 10.78 17.10 9.65
N GLY A 57 9.80 16.32 10.12
CA GLY A 57 8.75 15.76 9.29
C GLY A 57 7.91 16.80 8.59
N GLN A 58 7.55 17.85 9.28
CA GLN A 58 6.68 18.90 8.73
C GLN A 58 7.30 19.67 7.57
N ILE A 59 8.60 20.00 7.64
CA ILE A 59 9.31 20.67 6.55
C ILE A 59 9.28 19.79 5.30
N LYS A 60 9.53 18.50 5.47
CA LYS A 60 9.51 17.53 4.36
C LYS A 60 8.09 17.27 3.84
N LEU A 61 7.08 17.24 4.72
CA LEU A 61 5.68 17.04 4.31
C LEU A 61 5.16 18.17 3.44
N ARG A 62 5.51 19.43 3.71
CA ARG A 62 5.07 20.59 2.89
C ARG A 62 5.40 20.45 1.41
N GLY A 63 6.52 19.78 1.08
CA GLY A 63 6.89 19.46 -0.31
C GLY A 63 6.34 18.13 -0.84
N ALA A 64 5.65 17.35 0.00
CA ALA A 64 5.19 16.01 -0.32
C ALA A 64 3.67 15.87 -0.42
N VAL A 65 2.91 16.83 0.13
CA VAL A 65 1.45 16.87 0.12
C VAL A 65 0.91 17.70 -1.05
N PRO A 66 -0.32 17.46 -1.52
CA PRO A 66 -0.98 18.28 -2.52
C PRO A 66 -1.12 19.75 -2.08
N ALA A 67 -1.17 20.67 -3.04
CA ALA A 67 -1.46 22.08 -2.78
C ALA A 67 -2.82 22.22 -2.08
N GLY A 68 -2.89 23.13 -1.10
CA GLY A 68 -4.11 23.37 -0.30
C GLY A 68 -4.27 22.46 0.91
N VAL A 69 -3.52 21.36 1.03
CA VAL A 69 -3.56 20.50 2.22
C VAL A 69 -2.74 21.13 3.35
N ALA A 70 -3.39 21.34 4.49
CA ALA A 70 -2.73 21.89 5.68
C ALA A 70 -1.74 20.89 6.29
N VAL A 71 -0.53 21.37 6.64
CA VAL A 71 0.46 20.58 7.39
C VAL A 71 0.57 21.16 8.79
N ARG A 72 0.23 20.39 9.80
CA ARG A 72 0.26 20.79 11.22
C ARG A 72 1.14 19.86 12.06
N GLY A 73 1.57 20.37 13.20
CA GLY A 73 2.36 19.68 14.21
C GLY A 73 3.63 20.45 14.60
N GLY A 74 4.38 20.00 15.60
CA GLY A 74 5.62 20.58 16.11
C GLY A 74 6.84 19.68 15.89
N PRO A 75 8.06 20.20 16.02
CA PRO A 75 9.27 19.39 16.01
C PRO A 75 9.27 18.50 17.26
N VAL A 76 9.03 17.20 17.06
CA VAL A 76 8.98 16.23 18.18
C VAL A 76 10.06 15.18 17.97
N PRO A 77 10.85 14.84 18.99
CA PRO A 77 11.78 13.70 18.91
C PRO A 77 11.00 12.39 18.79
N ALA A 78 10.95 11.82 17.58
CA ALA A 78 10.13 10.64 17.26
C ALA A 78 10.34 9.46 18.22
N ARG A 79 11.59 9.25 18.67
CA ARG A 79 11.93 8.15 19.60
C ARG A 79 11.32 8.38 21.00
N ALA A 80 11.43 9.60 21.52
CA ALA A 80 10.88 9.96 22.82
C ALA A 80 9.34 9.90 22.80
N LEU A 81 8.72 10.45 21.74
CA LEU A 81 7.28 10.42 21.58
C LEU A 81 6.75 8.99 21.46
N ARG A 82 7.41 8.12 20.69
CA ARG A 82 7.05 6.70 20.58
C ARG A 82 7.15 5.99 21.93
N ALA A 83 8.19 6.25 22.71
CA ALA A 83 8.36 5.68 24.05
C ALA A 83 7.25 6.11 25.02
N LEU A 84 6.84 7.39 24.96
CA LEU A 84 5.72 7.91 25.76
C LEU A 84 4.39 7.27 25.34
N TRP A 85 4.14 7.16 24.04
CA TRP A 85 2.94 6.51 23.51
C TRP A 85 2.86 5.02 23.86
N HIS A 86 4.02 4.37 23.96
CA HIS A 86 4.10 2.98 24.41
C HIS A 86 3.68 2.79 25.87
N ARG A 87 4.03 3.75 26.75
CA ARG A 87 3.87 3.63 28.20
C ARG A 87 2.63 4.31 28.75
N ALA A 88 2.33 5.51 28.27
CA ALA A 88 1.37 6.40 28.90
C ALA A 88 0.21 6.85 28.00
N HIS A 89 0.18 6.49 26.70
CA HIS A 89 -0.78 7.03 25.72
C HIS A 89 -0.85 8.58 25.70
N TRP A 90 0.23 9.26 26.06
CA TRP A 90 0.35 10.70 26.18
C TRP A 90 1.62 11.21 25.46
N PRO A 91 1.66 12.41 24.87
CA PRO A 91 0.53 13.35 24.69
C PRO A 91 -0.43 12.87 23.58
N PRO A 92 -1.72 13.23 23.67
CA PRO A 92 -2.65 12.98 22.58
C PRO A 92 -2.32 13.84 21.36
N THR A 93 -2.67 13.36 20.18
CA THR A 93 -2.36 14.00 18.89
C THR A 93 -2.92 15.41 18.78
N GLU A 94 -4.02 15.70 19.41
CA GLU A 94 -4.67 17.02 19.43
C GLU A 94 -3.76 18.12 20.00
N LEU A 95 -2.93 17.79 20.98
CA LEU A 95 -1.93 18.73 21.53
C LEU A 95 -0.79 19.03 20.56
N LEU A 96 -0.55 18.15 19.61
CA LEU A 96 0.56 18.26 18.64
C LEU A 96 0.12 18.81 17.30
N ALA A 97 -1.07 18.48 16.84
CA ALA A 97 -1.54 18.76 15.48
C ALA A 97 -2.92 19.44 15.41
N GLY A 98 -3.56 19.71 16.55
CA GLY A 98 -4.87 20.33 16.63
C GLY A 98 -6.03 19.34 16.51
N ASP A 99 -7.24 19.87 16.69
CA ASP A 99 -8.47 19.09 16.72
C ASP A 99 -8.88 18.56 15.34
N ALA A 100 -9.39 17.32 15.32
CA ALA A 100 -9.99 16.68 14.16
C ALA A 100 -11.19 15.83 14.62
N ASP A 101 -12.08 15.48 13.69
CA ASP A 101 -13.16 14.54 13.95
C ASP A 101 -12.66 13.09 13.84
N VAL A 102 -11.71 12.87 12.92
CA VAL A 102 -11.06 11.58 12.67
C VAL A 102 -9.55 11.72 12.61
N LEU A 103 -8.84 10.80 13.27
CA LEU A 103 -7.41 10.59 13.11
C LEU A 103 -7.17 9.30 12.28
N HIS A 104 -6.59 9.43 11.10
CA HIS A 104 -6.24 8.29 10.27
C HIS A 104 -4.74 7.99 10.28
N ALA A 105 -4.38 6.86 10.85
CA ALA A 105 -3.05 6.28 10.74
C ALA A 105 -2.99 5.40 9.47
N THR A 106 -2.32 5.87 8.45
CA THR A 106 -2.23 5.18 7.15
C THR A 106 -1.27 4.00 7.14
N ASN A 107 -0.60 3.71 8.27
CA ASN A 107 0.45 2.68 8.35
C ASN A 107 0.50 2.01 9.72
N PHE A 108 -0.34 1.00 9.95
CA PHE A 108 -0.38 0.06 11.07
C PHE A 108 -0.56 0.66 12.48
N VAL A 109 0.10 1.77 12.80
CA VAL A 109 0.21 2.24 14.19
C VAL A 109 -0.62 3.51 14.40
N LEU A 110 -1.67 3.40 15.21
CA LEU A 110 -2.54 4.51 15.56
C LEU A 110 -1.98 5.27 16.74
N PRO A 111 -1.61 6.56 16.57
CA PRO A 111 -1.25 7.44 17.68
C PRO A 111 -2.40 7.62 18.69
N PRO A 112 -2.12 8.00 19.95
CA PRO A 112 -3.18 8.27 20.92
C PRO A 112 -3.95 9.54 20.55
N SER A 113 -5.24 9.50 20.74
CA SER A 113 -6.19 10.60 20.57
C SER A 113 -7.22 10.54 21.70
N THR A 114 -7.71 11.69 22.15
CA THR A 114 -8.76 11.78 23.17
C THR A 114 -10.09 12.24 22.60
N ARG A 115 -10.10 12.93 21.47
CA ARG A 115 -11.30 13.48 20.82
C ARG A 115 -11.54 12.90 19.44
N ALA A 116 -10.50 12.87 18.60
CA ALA A 116 -10.63 12.33 17.25
C ALA A 116 -10.86 10.81 17.26
N ARG A 117 -11.79 10.35 16.43
CA ARG A 117 -12.04 8.90 16.26
C ARG A 117 -10.91 8.27 15.45
N GLY A 118 -10.31 7.23 16.00
CA GLY A 118 -9.19 6.55 15.36
C GLY A 118 -9.61 5.67 14.18
N VAL A 119 -8.97 5.86 13.04
CA VAL A 119 -8.99 4.95 11.89
C VAL A 119 -7.58 4.49 11.63
N VAL A 120 -7.36 3.19 11.42
CA VAL A 120 -6.04 2.64 11.11
C VAL A 120 -6.10 1.77 9.87
N THR A 121 -5.12 1.91 8.98
CA THR A 121 -4.95 0.99 7.84
C THR A 121 -3.96 -0.10 8.19
N VAL A 122 -4.41 -1.36 8.09
CA VAL A 122 -3.60 -2.57 8.22
C VAL A 122 -3.37 -3.13 6.82
N HIS A 123 -2.12 -3.10 6.36
CA HIS A 123 -1.78 -3.47 4.98
C HIS A 123 -1.57 -4.96 4.78
N ASP A 124 -0.97 -5.65 5.75
CA ASP A 124 -0.76 -7.10 5.82
C ASP A 124 -0.57 -7.53 7.27
N LEU A 125 -0.51 -8.83 7.52
CA LEU A 125 -0.23 -9.41 8.83
C LEU A 125 0.87 -10.49 8.76
N ALA A 126 1.71 -10.45 7.72
CA ALA A 126 2.81 -11.39 7.51
C ALA A 126 3.71 -11.57 8.74
N PHE A 127 3.95 -10.48 9.46
CA PHE A 127 4.81 -10.44 10.64
C PHE A 127 4.29 -11.25 11.84
N LEU A 128 3.01 -11.65 11.84
CA LEU A 128 2.46 -12.49 12.90
C LEU A 128 2.90 -13.95 12.78
N ASP A 129 3.12 -14.45 11.56
CA ASP A 129 3.57 -15.80 11.29
C ASP A 129 5.10 -15.87 11.08
N ARG A 130 5.65 -14.81 10.56
CA ARG A 130 7.05 -14.70 10.14
C ARG A 130 7.70 -13.47 10.76
N PRO A 131 8.11 -13.56 12.04
CA PRO A 131 8.85 -12.47 12.72
C PRO A 131 10.15 -12.11 12.00
N ASP A 132 10.74 -13.04 11.24
CA ASP A 132 11.90 -12.85 10.40
C ASP A 132 11.67 -11.88 9.21
N PHE A 133 10.40 -11.57 8.89
CA PHE A 133 10.04 -10.55 7.92
C PHE A 133 10.17 -9.13 8.47
N LEU A 134 10.35 -8.98 9.79
CA LEU A 134 10.54 -7.68 10.42
C LEU A 134 12.02 -7.32 10.47
N SER A 135 12.34 -6.08 10.11
CA SER A 135 13.65 -5.52 10.42
C SER A 135 13.83 -5.30 11.93
N PRO A 136 15.06 -5.28 12.45
CA PRO A 136 15.28 -5.10 13.89
C PRO A 136 14.53 -3.92 14.55
N PRO A 137 14.38 -2.75 13.89
CA PRO A 137 13.60 -1.64 14.45
C PRO A 137 12.07 -1.87 14.49
N GLN A 138 11.58 -2.93 13.84
CA GLN A 138 10.14 -3.24 13.73
C GLN A 138 9.69 -4.39 14.64
N ARG A 139 10.56 -4.91 15.52
CA ARG A 139 10.23 -6.07 16.38
C ARG A 139 8.99 -5.87 17.25
N ASP A 140 8.69 -4.64 17.64
CA ASP A 140 7.52 -4.29 18.45
C ASP A 140 6.22 -4.11 17.63
N LEU A 141 6.30 -4.22 16.29
CA LEU A 141 5.17 -3.97 15.41
C LEU A 141 3.95 -4.84 15.74
N PRO A 142 4.05 -6.14 16.01
CA PRO A 142 2.90 -6.96 16.36
C PRO A 142 2.10 -6.41 17.56
N ALA A 143 2.78 -6.04 18.64
CA ALA A 143 2.15 -5.47 19.83
C ALA A 143 1.55 -4.08 19.57
N LEU A 144 2.22 -3.26 18.73
CA LEU A 144 1.71 -1.96 18.34
C LEU A 144 0.45 -2.05 17.49
N VAL A 145 0.42 -2.99 16.54
CA VAL A 145 -0.77 -3.23 15.70
C VAL A 145 -1.94 -3.72 16.54
N GLN A 146 -1.72 -4.69 17.43
CA GLN A 146 -2.76 -5.17 18.35
C GLN A 146 -3.39 -4.04 19.16
N ARG A 147 -2.55 -3.17 19.74
CA ARG A 147 -3.03 -1.99 20.49
C ARG A 147 -3.76 -0.97 19.60
N SER A 148 -3.27 -0.80 18.37
CA SER A 148 -3.86 0.15 17.42
C SER A 148 -5.25 -0.27 16.99
N VAL A 149 -5.44 -1.53 16.61
CA VAL A 149 -6.76 -2.05 16.21
C VAL A 149 -7.74 -2.12 17.39
N ALA A 150 -7.25 -2.35 18.61
CA ALA A 150 -8.09 -2.33 19.80
C ALA A 150 -8.71 -0.95 20.04
N ARG A 151 -7.94 0.12 19.81
CA ARG A 151 -8.37 1.52 20.03
C ARG A 151 -9.07 2.15 18.82
N ALA A 152 -8.83 1.65 17.61
CA ALA A 152 -9.43 2.22 16.41
C ALA A 152 -10.95 2.02 16.42
N ALA A 153 -11.71 3.04 16.05
CA ALA A 153 -13.13 2.89 15.76
C ALA A 153 -13.34 2.01 14.52
N ILE A 154 -12.55 2.25 13.48
CA ILE A 154 -12.59 1.50 12.22
C ILE A 154 -11.17 1.07 11.81
N VAL A 155 -11.06 -0.16 11.28
CA VAL A 155 -9.85 -0.70 10.67
C VAL A 155 -10.05 -0.79 9.16
N CYS A 156 -9.23 -0.07 8.40
CA CYS A 156 -9.20 -0.15 6.94
C CYS A 156 -8.23 -1.25 6.47
N THR A 157 -8.59 -1.97 5.43
CA THR A 157 -7.74 -3.01 4.84
C THR A 157 -7.72 -2.91 3.31
N PRO A 158 -6.60 -3.25 2.62
CA PRO A 158 -6.51 -3.09 1.18
C PRO A 158 -7.23 -4.18 0.38
N SER A 159 -7.59 -5.31 1.01
CA SER A 159 -8.24 -6.45 0.38
C SER A 159 -9.18 -7.18 1.34
N ASN A 160 -10.10 -7.98 0.80
CA ASN A 160 -10.93 -8.88 1.60
C ASN A 160 -10.07 -9.93 2.32
N ALA A 161 -8.99 -10.38 1.69
CA ALA A 161 -8.06 -11.33 2.30
C ALA A 161 -7.47 -10.79 3.60
N VAL A 162 -7.01 -9.53 3.61
CA VAL A 162 -6.50 -8.88 4.85
C VAL A 162 -7.64 -8.61 5.83
N ALA A 163 -8.83 -8.23 5.37
CA ALA A 163 -9.99 -8.02 6.25
C ALA A 163 -10.30 -9.29 7.06
N GLN A 164 -10.35 -10.43 6.39
CA GLN A 164 -10.55 -11.73 7.06
C GLN A 164 -9.43 -12.06 8.06
N GLN A 165 -8.18 -11.77 7.72
CA GLN A 165 -7.05 -11.97 8.64
C GLN A 165 -7.18 -11.07 9.88
N VAL A 166 -7.52 -9.79 9.70
CA VAL A 166 -7.73 -8.84 10.79
C VAL A 166 -8.82 -9.32 11.74
N THR A 167 -9.96 -9.76 11.21
CA THR A 167 -11.05 -10.32 12.02
C THR A 167 -10.62 -11.59 12.75
N ARG A 168 -10.04 -12.56 12.04
CA ARG A 168 -9.72 -13.88 12.64
C ARG A 168 -8.55 -13.82 13.61
N ARG A 169 -7.52 -13.04 13.34
CA ARG A 169 -6.24 -13.09 14.06
C ARG A 169 -6.09 -11.99 15.10
N LEU A 170 -6.72 -10.82 14.87
CA LEU A 170 -6.67 -9.69 15.79
C LEU A 170 -7.98 -9.52 16.57
N GLY A 171 -9.00 -10.37 16.32
CA GLY A 171 -10.27 -10.33 17.02
C GLY A 171 -11.10 -9.06 16.76
N VAL A 172 -10.85 -8.38 15.63
CA VAL A 172 -11.61 -7.17 15.27
C VAL A 172 -12.97 -7.58 14.71
N PRO A 173 -14.10 -7.11 15.28
CA PRO A 173 -15.43 -7.39 14.74
C PRO A 173 -15.57 -6.94 13.27
N GLU A 174 -16.29 -7.71 12.44
CA GLU A 174 -16.44 -7.44 11.01
C GLU A 174 -17.03 -6.05 10.74
N GLU A 175 -17.95 -5.60 11.57
CA GLU A 175 -18.55 -4.27 11.46
C GLU A 175 -17.56 -3.13 11.67
N ARG A 176 -16.41 -3.40 12.28
CA ARG A 176 -15.30 -2.42 12.41
C ARG A 176 -14.27 -2.51 11.30
N VAL A 177 -14.38 -3.46 10.39
CA VAL A 177 -13.46 -3.62 9.28
C VAL A 177 -14.07 -3.06 8.00
N VAL A 178 -13.32 -2.23 7.28
CA VAL A 178 -13.74 -1.64 6.00
C VAL A 178 -12.67 -1.92 4.95
N VAL A 179 -13.05 -2.56 3.87
CA VAL A 179 -12.14 -2.81 2.75
C VAL A 179 -12.04 -1.55 1.88
N THR A 180 -10.85 -0.97 1.85
CA THR A 180 -10.48 0.20 1.06
C THR A 180 -9.48 -0.21 -0.02
N ARG A 181 -9.97 -0.90 -1.08
CA ARG A 181 -9.11 -1.43 -2.15
C ARG A 181 -8.23 -0.33 -2.73
N LEU A 182 -6.94 -0.64 -2.90
CA LEU A 182 -6.02 0.30 -3.50
C LEU A 182 -6.34 0.48 -4.99
N GLY A 183 -5.93 1.63 -5.53
CA GLY A 183 -6.11 1.97 -6.93
C GLY A 183 -4.82 1.92 -7.74
N VAL A 184 -4.98 2.11 -9.04
CA VAL A 184 -3.89 2.34 -9.98
C VAL A 184 -4.17 3.61 -10.79
N ASP A 185 -3.13 4.39 -11.06
CA ASP A 185 -3.25 5.61 -11.86
C ASP A 185 -3.48 5.28 -13.35
N ARG A 186 -4.31 6.07 -14.02
CA ARG A 186 -4.55 5.92 -15.47
C ARG A 186 -3.28 6.02 -16.30
N ALA A 187 -2.27 6.74 -15.81
CA ALA A 187 -0.97 6.87 -16.47
C ALA A 187 -0.27 5.52 -16.70
N TRP A 188 -0.62 4.47 -15.96
CA TRP A 188 -0.09 3.13 -16.19
C TRP A 188 -0.63 2.49 -17.48
N SER A 189 -1.88 2.78 -17.85
CA SER A 189 -2.48 2.22 -19.08
C SER A 189 -1.96 2.86 -20.36
N SER A 190 -1.40 4.06 -20.27
CA SER A 190 -0.80 4.81 -21.38
C SER A 190 0.73 4.85 -21.31
N ALA A 191 1.35 4.04 -20.45
CA ALA A 191 2.79 4.02 -20.29
C ALA A 191 3.49 3.57 -21.59
N ALA A 192 4.42 4.38 -22.06
CA ALA A 192 5.30 4.05 -23.18
C ALA A 192 6.40 3.07 -22.74
N THR A 193 6.89 2.27 -23.68
CA THR A 193 8.10 1.45 -23.43
C THR A 193 9.32 2.36 -23.19
N PRO A 194 10.37 1.85 -22.52
CA PRO A 194 11.58 2.65 -22.24
C PRO A 194 12.20 3.18 -23.54
N THR A 195 12.55 4.46 -23.53
CA THR A 195 13.33 5.09 -24.61
C THR A 195 14.75 4.50 -24.67
N ASP A 196 15.45 4.68 -25.79
CA ASP A 196 16.84 4.22 -25.92
C ASP A 196 17.75 4.86 -24.87
N ALA A 197 17.53 6.12 -24.55
CA ALA A 197 18.26 6.82 -23.50
C ALA A 197 18.04 6.19 -22.11
N LEU A 198 16.78 5.87 -21.75
CA LEU A 198 16.47 5.20 -20.49
C LEU A 198 17.02 3.76 -20.47
N ARG A 199 16.93 3.03 -21.59
CA ARG A 199 17.53 1.70 -21.74
C ARG A 199 19.04 1.73 -21.50
N ALA A 200 19.73 2.69 -22.11
CA ALA A 200 21.18 2.86 -21.96
C ALA A 200 21.55 3.21 -20.51
N THR A 201 20.84 4.17 -19.91
CA THR A 201 21.07 4.61 -18.52
C THR A 201 20.91 3.46 -17.51
N LEU A 202 19.85 2.68 -17.66
CA LEU A 202 19.53 1.56 -16.76
C LEU A 202 20.16 0.23 -17.20
N ARG A 203 20.87 0.20 -18.34
CA ARG A 203 21.45 -1.01 -18.97
C ARG A 203 20.42 -2.13 -19.13
N LEU A 204 19.19 -1.76 -19.57
CA LEU A 204 18.12 -2.71 -19.74
C LEU A 204 18.37 -3.64 -20.92
N PRO A 205 18.23 -4.96 -20.74
CA PRO A 205 18.25 -5.92 -21.86
C PRO A 205 17.11 -5.62 -22.85
N PRO A 206 17.25 -6.03 -24.14
CA PRO A 206 16.18 -5.85 -25.13
C PRO A 206 14.85 -6.52 -24.72
N ARG A 207 14.93 -7.68 -24.07
CA ARG A 207 13.82 -8.42 -23.45
C ARG A 207 14.19 -8.74 -22.01
N TYR A 208 13.24 -8.66 -21.08
CA TYR A 208 13.49 -8.95 -19.68
C TYR A 208 12.22 -9.34 -18.92
N LEU A 209 12.40 -10.19 -17.93
CA LEU A 209 11.46 -10.40 -16.84
C LEU A 209 11.71 -9.31 -15.79
N LEU A 210 10.65 -8.82 -15.15
CA LEU A 210 10.77 -7.71 -14.19
C LEU A 210 10.23 -8.10 -12.83
N PHE A 211 11.05 -7.89 -11.80
CA PHE A 211 10.64 -7.87 -10.39
C PHE A 211 10.57 -6.42 -9.93
N VAL A 212 9.47 -6.06 -9.25
CA VAL A 212 9.28 -4.72 -8.65
C VAL A 212 9.07 -4.84 -7.15
N GLY A 213 10.02 -4.35 -6.38
CA GLY A 213 9.94 -4.37 -4.92
C GLY A 213 11.28 -4.21 -4.22
N ALA A 214 11.26 -3.91 -2.92
CA ALA A 214 12.47 -3.96 -2.11
C ALA A 214 12.95 -5.40 -1.92
N ALA A 215 14.27 -5.61 -1.86
CA ALA A 215 14.86 -6.93 -1.59
C ALA A 215 14.63 -7.33 -0.12
N GLN A 216 13.41 -7.72 0.20
CA GLN A 216 13.00 -8.18 1.53
C GLN A 216 12.70 -9.68 1.50
N PRO A 217 12.93 -10.44 2.60
CA PRO A 217 12.65 -11.88 2.64
C PRO A 217 11.21 -12.22 2.21
N ARG A 218 10.24 -11.42 2.62
CA ARG A 218 8.82 -11.58 2.29
C ARG A 218 8.53 -11.57 0.78
N LYS A 219 9.36 -10.91 -0.02
CA LYS A 219 9.16 -10.78 -1.46
C LYS A 219 9.61 -11.99 -2.27
N GLY A 220 10.22 -13.01 -1.64
CA GLY A 220 10.59 -14.26 -2.28
C GLY A 220 11.58 -14.11 -3.43
N LEU A 221 12.49 -13.14 -3.34
CA LEU A 221 13.45 -12.88 -4.40
C LEU A 221 14.43 -14.03 -4.59
N ASP A 222 14.75 -14.77 -3.54
CA ASP A 222 15.52 -16.03 -3.57
C ASP A 222 14.82 -17.09 -4.42
N VAL A 223 13.51 -17.28 -4.23
CA VAL A 223 12.69 -18.20 -5.03
C VAL A 223 12.75 -17.83 -6.53
N LEU A 224 12.70 -16.52 -6.84
CA LEU A 224 12.80 -16.05 -8.23
C LEU A 224 14.18 -16.29 -8.83
N LEU A 225 15.24 -16.02 -8.06
CA LEU A 225 16.62 -16.26 -8.53
C LEU A 225 16.88 -17.74 -8.76
N ASP A 226 16.34 -18.61 -7.92
CA ASP A 226 16.42 -20.06 -8.11
C ASP A 226 15.63 -20.51 -9.34
N ALA A 227 14.39 -20.05 -9.51
CA ALA A 227 13.58 -20.33 -10.70
C ALA A 227 14.29 -19.89 -12.00
N HIS A 228 14.89 -18.69 -12.00
CA HIS A 228 15.62 -18.18 -13.15
C HIS A 228 16.89 -18.97 -13.47
N ARG A 229 17.56 -19.53 -12.44
CA ARG A 229 18.71 -20.43 -12.64
C ARG A 229 18.32 -21.79 -13.23
N LEU A 230 17.14 -22.31 -12.87
CA LEU A 230 16.62 -23.59 -13.39
C LEU A 230 16.32 -23.54 -14.89
N LYS A 231 16.12 -22.36 -15.48
CA LYS A 231 15.74 -22.17 -16.88
C LYS A 231 16.63 -21.13 -17.57
N PRO A 232 17.81 -21.56 -18.08
CA PRO A 232 18.74 -20.66 -18.76
C PRO A 232 18.20 -19.99 -20.02
N GLU A 233 17.14 -20.52 -20.60
CA GLU A 233 16.47 -19.98 -21.79
C GLU A 233 15.59 -18.75 -21.50
N LEU A 234 15.19 -18.50 -20.23
CA LEU A 234 14.40 -17.33 -19.87
C LEU A 234 15.14 -16.02 -20.20
N ALA A 235 14.42 -14.97 -20.49
CA ALA A 235 14.99 -13.63 -20.65
C ALA A 235 15.74 -13.18 -19.37
N PRO A 236 16.72 -12.27 -19.48
CA PRO A 236 17.36 -11.69 -18.31
C PRO A 236 16.37 -11.12 -17.31
N LEU A 237 16.72 -11.17 -16.03
CA LEU A 237 15.92 -10.67 -14.94
C LEU A 237 16.35 -9.24 -14.58
N VAL A 238 15.40 -8.31 -14.55
CA VAL A 238 15.59 -6.93 -14.06
C VAL A 238 14.95 -6.80 -12.69
N LEU A 239 15.68 -6.27 -11.71
CA LEU A 239 15.24 -6.02 -10.35
C LEU A 239 15.11 -4.51 -10.13
N ALA A 240 13.89 -4.01 -9.97
CA ALA A 240 13.58 -2.60 -9.71
C ALA A 240 13.08 -2.44 -8.27
N GLY A 241 13.78 -1.62 -7.50
CA GLY A 241 13.41 -1.29 -6.13
C GLY A 241 14.62 -1.00 -5.25
N PRO A 242 14.39 -0.49 -4.03
CA PRO A 242 15.47 -0.21 -3.11
C PRO A 242 16.11 -1.50 -2.59
N ALA A 243 17.37 -1.40 -2.19
CA ALA A 243 18.00 -2.45 -1.40
C ALA A 243 17.17 -2.69 -0.12
N GLY A 244 16.94 -3.96 0.19
CA GLY A 244 16.26 -4.39 1.41
C GLY A 244 17.23 -4.92 2.44
N TRP A 245 16.70 -5.69 3.39
CA TRP A 245 17.49 -6.42 4.40
C TRP A 245 17.50 -7.93 4.16
N GLY A 246 17.13 -8.36 2.96
CA GLY A 246 17.20 -9.76 2.54
C GLY A 246 18.63 -10.23 2.29
N PRO A 247 18.79 -11.51 1.90
CA PRO A 247 20.09 -12.04 1.56
C PRO A 247 20.75 -11.22 0.44
N ALA A 248 22.08 -11.16 0.48
CA ALA A 248 22.86 -10.48 -0.55
C ALA A 248 22.49 -11.06 -1.94
N LEU A 249 22.16 -10.19 -2.88
CA LEU A 249 21.84 -10.61 -4.25
C LEU A 249 23.10 -11.22 -4.87
N THR A 250 23.04 -12.49 -5.23
CA THR A 250 24.12 -13.13 -5.97
C THR A 250 24.25 -12.45 -7.33
N THR A 251 25.37 -11.85 -7.62
CA THR A 251 25.64 -11.24 -8.93
C THR A 251 25.67 -12.31 -10.01
N SER A 252 24.86 -12.13 -11.04
CA SER A 252 24.84 -12.97 -12.22
C SER A 252 24.79 -12.06 -13.45
N PRO A 253 25.50 -12.40 -14.54
CA PRO A 253 25.43 -11.61 -15.77
C PRO A 253 24.03 -11.47 -16.36
N ARG A 254 23.10 -12.32 -15.93
CA ARG A 254 21.70 -12.33 -16.38
C ARG A 254 20.73 -11.68 -15.38
N VAL A 255 21.23 -11.09 -14.30
CA VAL A 255 20.43 -10.38 -13.27
C VAL A 255 20.89 -8.94 -13.20
N HIS A 256 20.04 -8.02 -13.58
CA HIS A 256 20.31 -6.58 -13.67
C HIS A 256 19.56 -5.84 -12.56
N THR A 257 20.26 -5.19 -11.66
CA THR A 257 19.66 -4.36 -10.61
C THR A 257 19.68 -2.91 -11.03
N VAL A 258 18.49 -2.30 -11.16
CA VAL A 258 18.35 -0.88 -11.57
C VAL A 258 18.09 0.05 -10.38
N GLY A 259 17.95 -0.48 -9.17
CA GLY A 259 17.70 0.32 -7.98
C GLY A 259 16.28 0.89 -7.90
N TYR A 260 16.10 1.90 -7.05
CA TYR A 260 14.84 2.61 -6.94
C TYR A 260 14.62 3.52 -8.16
N LEU A 261 13.48 3.38 -8.79
CA LEU A 261 13.05 4.22 -9.91
C LEU A 261 11.95 5.18 -9.43
N ASP A 262 11.92 6.38 -9.96
CA ASP A 262 10.75 7.22 -9.83
C ASP A 262 9.55 6.60 -10.56
N GLU A 263 8.37 7.16 -10.36
CA GLU A 263 7.15 6.54 -10.91
C GLU A 263 7.07 6.62 -12.44
N ALA A 264 7.65 7.65 -13.06
CA ALA A 264 7.63 7.80 -14.51
C ALA A 264 8.51 6.75 -15.18
N ASP A 265 9.74 6.60 -14.71
CA ASP A 265 10.68 5.58 -15.20
C ASP A 265 10.19 4.18 -14.90
N LEU A 266 9.62 3.95 -13.71
CA LEU A 266 9.06 2.65 -13.36
C LEU A 266 7.93 2.24 -14.30
N ARG A 267 7.04 3.15 -14.67
CA ARG A 267 5.97 2.88 -15.65
C ARG A 267 6.54 2.45 -16.99
N CYS A 268 7.56 3.15 -17.48
CA CYS A 268 8.23 2.80 -18.74
C CYS A 268 8.88 1.42 -18.65
N VAL A 269 9.60 1.14 -17.56
CA VAL A 269 10.29 -0.15 -17.35
C VAL A 269 9.27 -1.29 -17.25
N VAL A 270 8.13 -1.10 -16.58
CA VAL A 270 7.05 -2.09 -16.55
C VAL A 270 6.45 -2.30 -17.94
N ALA A 271 6.14 -1.22 -18.68
CA ALA A 271 5.57 -1.32 -20.03
C ALA A 271 6.48 -2.03 -21.04
N GLY A 272 7.80 -2.01 -20.83
CA GLY A 272 8.78 -2.70 -21.66
C GLY A 272 9.08 -4.14 -21.23
N ALA A 273 8.55 -4.60 -20.10
CA ALA A 273 8.82 -5.94 -19.59
C ALA A 273 8.09 -7.04 -20.41
N THR A 274 8.70 -8.21 -20.53
CA THR A 274 8.06 -9.40 -21.09
C THR A 274 6.98 -9.94 -20.15
N ALA A 275 7.28 -9.95 -18.85
CA ALA A 275 6.34 -10.24 -17.77
C ALA A 275 6.82 -9.61 -16.47
N VAL A 276 5.88 -9.31 -15.57
CA VAL A 276 6.17 -8.93 -14.18
C VAL A 276 6.02 -10.14 -13.28
N VAL A 277 6.96 -10.33 -12.37
CA VAL A 277 7.03 -11.48 -11.48
C VAL A 277 6.95 -11.01 -10.03
N LEU A 278 5.99 -11.54 -9.28
CA LEU A 278 5.83 -11.24 -7.84
C LEU A 278 5.73 -12.55 -7.03
N PRO A 279 6.88 -13.19 -6.70
CA PRO A 279 6.93 -14.50 -6.04
C PRO A 279 6.84 -14.36 -4.51
N SER A 280 6.08 -13.40 -4.03
CA SER A 280 5.99 -13.07 -2.61
C SER A 280 5.54 -14.26 -1.78
N LEU A 281 6.08 -14.36 -0.57
CA LEU A 281 5.68 -15.36 0.43
C LEU A 281 4.45 -14.91 1.22
N ASP A 282 4.20 -13.59 1.25
CA ASP A 282 3.00 -12.97 1.81
C ASP A 282 2.76 -11.60 1.16
N GLU A 283 1.49 -11.24 0.99
CA GLU A 283 1.04 -9.96 0.44
C GLU A 283 -0.33 -9.56 0.97
N GLY A 284 -0.49 -8.25 1.18
CA GLY A 284 -1.80 -7.72 1.55
C GLY A 284 -2.64 -7.21 0.37
N PHE A 285 -1.98 -6.89 -0.78
CA PHE A 285 -2.67 -6.43 -1.98
C PHE A 285 -1.93 -6.80 -3.27
N GLY A 286 -0.71 -6.29 -3.48
CA GLY A 286 0.06 -6.53 -4.70
C GLY A 286 -0.06 -5.40 -5.74
N LEU A 287 0.23 -4.16 -5.34
CA LEU A 287 0.26 -3.02 -6.28
C LEU A 287 1.04 -3.32 -7.57
N PRO A 288 2.24 -3.98 -7.55
CA PRO A 288 2.97 -4.28 -8.78
C PRO A 288 2.20 -5.18 -9.75
N VAL A 289 1.36 -6.09 -9.24
CA VAL A 289 0.47 -6.92 -10.07
C VAL A 289 -0.55 -6.04 -10.78
N LEU A 290 -1.22 -5.16 -10.05
CA LEU A 290 -2.23 -4.27 -10.59
C LEU A 290 -1.63 -3.28 -11.61
N GLU A 291 -0.43 -2.76 -11.34
CA GLU A 291 0.31 -1.84 -12.21
C GLU A 291 0.73 -2.52 -13.52
N ALA A 292 1.26 -3.73 -13.44
CA ALA A 292 1.57 -4.53 -14.61
C ALA A 292 0.32 -4.81 -15.46
N MET A 293 -0.79 -5.18 -14.83
CA MET A 293 -2.07 -5.38 -15.52
C MET A 293 -2.59 -4.11 -16.18
N ALA A 294 -2.47 -2.95 -15.51
CA ALA A 294 -2.84 -1.66 -16.08
C ALA A 294 -2.01 -1.32 -17.32
N ALA A 295 -0.72 -1.67 -17.33
CA ALA A 295 0.14 -1.56 -18.51
C ALA A 295 -0.16 -2.65 -19.58
N GLY A 296 -1.00 -3.65 -19.26
CA GLY A 296 -1.31 -4.78 -20.14
C GLY A 296 -0.27 -5.91 -20.13
N ILE A 297 0.72 -5.84 -19.23
CA ILE A 297 1.83 -6.77 -19.13
C ILE A 297 1.38 -8.07 -18.45
N PRO A 298 1.81 -9.25 -18.93
CA PRO A 298 1.58 -10.51 -18.25
C PRO A 298 2.17 -10.55 -16.85
N VAL A 299 1.51 -11.25 -15.93
CA VAL A 299 1.95 -11.37 -14.54
C VAL A 299 2.07 -12.86 -14.17
N VAL A 300 3.16 -13.19 -13.48
CA VAL A 300 3.33 -14.43 -12.73
C VAL A 300 3.47 -14.07 -11.27
N CYS A 301 2.62 -14.59 -10.40
CA CYS A 301 2.71 -14.28 -8.97
C CYS A 301 2.35 -15.48 -8.11
N SER A 302 2.73 -15.43 -6.84
CA SER A 302 2.38 -16.47 -5.87
C SER A 302 0.87 -16.57 -5.68
N ASP A 303 0.36 -17.79 -5.50
CA ASP A 303 -1.04 -18.09 -5.24
C ASP A 303 -1.42 -17.77 -3.79
N LEU A 304 -1.44 -16.47 -3.48
CA LEU A 304 -1.85 -15.91 -2.19
C LEU A 304 -3.26 -15.34 -2.29
N PRO A 305 -4.08 -15.39 -1.22
CA PRO A 305 -5.46 -14.89 -1.26
C PRO A 305 -5.60 -13.45 -1.76
N ALA A 306 -4.73 -12.54 -1.30
CA ALA A 306 -4.74 -11.14 -1.74
C ALA A 306 -4.33 -10.99 -3.22
N LEU A 307 -3.32 -11.74 -3.68
CA LEU A 307 -2.89 -11.70 -5.08
C LEU A 307 -3.93 -12.33 -6.02
N ARG A 308 -4.60 -13.40 -5.58
CA ARG A 308 -5.72 -14.02 -6.30
C ARG A 308 -6.87 -13.03 -6.48
N GLU A 309 -7.21 -12.27 -5.41
CA GLU A 309 -8.24 -11.23 -5.45
C GLU A 309 -7.89 -10.14 -6.47
N VAL A 310 -6.66 -9.60 -6.41
CA VAL A 310 -6.22 -8.51 -7.30
C VAL A 310 -6.03 -8.98 -8.74
N ALA A 311 -5.53 -10.19 -8.95
CA ALA A 311 -5.30 -10.73 -10.28
C ALA A 311 -6.59 -11.07 -11.05
N GLY A 312 -7.69 -11.37 -10.34
CA GLY A 312 -8.99 -11.64 -10.97
C GLY A 312 -8.97 -12.74 -12.04
N GLY A 313 -8.11 -13.74 -11.90
CA GLY A 313 -7.95 -14.84 -12.87
C GLY A 313 -7.08 -14.51 -14.10
N LEU A 314 -6.46 -13.32 -14.16
CA LEU A 314 -5.69 -12.84 -15.33
C LEU A 314 -4.16 -12.89 -15.12
N ALA A 315 -3.68 -13.52 -14.05
CA ALA A 315 -2.28 -13.81 -13.79
C ALA A 315 -2.03 -15.32 -13.76
N ALA A 316 -0.80 -15.74 -14.05
CA ALA A 316 -0.35 -17.10 -13.78
C ALA A 316 -0.02 -17.20 -12.27
N LEU A 317 -0.79 -18.00 -11.55
CA LEU A 317 -0.60 -18.25 -10.13
C LEU A 317 0.27 -19.48 -9.92
N VAL A 318 1.23 -19.40 -9.00
CA VAL A 318 2.13 -20.50 -8.63
C VAL A 318 2.16 -20.70 -7.12
N PRO A 319 2.36 -21.90 -6.61
CA PRO A 319 2.51 -22.11 -5.17
C PRO A 319 3.62 -21.22 -4.59
N PRO A 320 3.43 -20.58 -3.43
CA PRO A 320 4.49 -19.83 -2.77
C PRO A 320 5.71 -20.72 -2.48
N ALA A 321 6.90 -20.15 -2.57
CA ALA A 321 8.19 -20.83 -2.33
C ALA A 321 8.50 -22.03 -3.26
N ASP A 322 7.81 -22.18 -4.38
CA ASP A 322 8.06 -23.23 -5.37
C ASP A 322 8.79 -22.67 -6.60
N SER A 323 10.12 -22.75 -6.59
CA SER A 323 10.97 -22.28 -7.69
C SER A 323 10.75 -23.06 -8.99
N ALA A 324 10.42 -24.35 -8.93
CA ALA A 324 10.22 -25.19 -10.11
C ALA A 324 8.88 -24.85 -10.80
N ALA A 325 7.81 -24.70 -10.04
CA ALA A 325 6.54 -24.24 -10.56
C ALA A 325 6.64 -22.82 -11.14
N LEU A 326 7.37 -21.92 -10.46
CA LEU A 326 7.62 -20.56 -10.93
C LEU A 326 8.39 -20.58 -12.26
N ALA A 327 9.47 -21.36 -12.37
CA ALA A 327 10.26 -21.49 -13.58
C ALA A 327 9.40 -21.98 -14.76
N THR A 328 8.56 -22.98 -14.54
CA THR A 328 7.64 -23.53 -15.55
C THR A 328 6.61 -22.48 -16.01
N ALA A 329 6.04 -21.73 -15.06
CA ALA A 329 5.08 -20.66 -15.37
C ALA A 329 5.73 -19.52 -16.17
N LEU A 330 6.97 -19.15 -15.86
CA LEU A 330 7.72 -18.11 -16.57
C LEU A 330 7.96 -18.48 -18.02
N VAL A 331 8.42 -19.71 -18.30
CA VAL A 331 8.60 -20.22 -19.68
C VAL A 331 7.30 -20.14 -20.48
N ARG A 332 6.18 -20.58 -19.87
CA ARG A 332 4.87 -20.52 -20.53
C ARG A 332 4.43 -19.08 -20.83
N VAL A 333 4.59 -18.18 -19.90
CA VAL A 333 4.18 -16.78 -20.05
C VAL A 333 5.06 -16.04 -21.05
N GLU A 334 6.37 -16.30 -21.09
CA GLU A 334 7.27 -15.74 -22.12
C GLU A 334 6.89 -16.18 -23.54
N GLY A 335 6.50 -17.43 -23.72
CA GLY A 335 6.05 -17.95 -25.02
C GLY A 335 4.74 -17.30 -25.49
N ALA A 336 3.87 -16.87 -24.58
CA ALA A 336 2.58 -16.23 -24.84
C ALA A 336 2.63 -14.69 -24.79
N ALA A 337 3.81 -14.07 -24.69
CA ALA A 337 3.99 -12.64 -24.35
C ALA A 337 3.33 -11.64 -25.33
N ARG A 338 2.95 -12.06 -26.54
CA ARG A 338 2.26 -11.24 -27.54
C ARG A 338 0.80 -11.63 -27.69
N ASP A 339 0.04 -11.51 -26.60
CA ASP A 339 -1.42 -11.71 -26.60
C ASP A 339 -2.14 -10.37 -26.43
N PRO A 340 -2.56 -9.69 -27.53
CA PRO A 340 -3.29 -8.42 -27.46
C PRO A 340 -4.63 -8.53 -26.73
N ALA A 341 -5.35 -9.65 -26.86
CA ALA A 341 -6.62 -9.87 -26.19
C ALA A 341 -6.44 -9.99 -24.69
N GLY A 342 -5.45 -10.75 -24.23
CA GLY A 342 -5.10 -10.83 -22.82
C GLY A 342 -4.58 -9.50 -22.27
N ALA A 343 -3.82 -8.73 -23.05
CA ALA A 343 -3.40 -7.39 -22.65
C ALA A 343 -4.60 -6.45 -22.45
N ALA A 344 -5.58 -6.48 -23.36
CA ALA A 344 -6.82 -5.71 -23.23
C ALA A 344 -7.64 -6.14 -22.00
N ALA A 345 -7.76 -7.45 -21.76
CA ALA A 345 -8.46 -7.98 -20.59
C ALA A 345 -7.80 -7.54 -19.27
N ARG A 346 -6.46 -7.59 -19.17
CA ARG A 346 -5.72 -7.11 -18.02
C ARG A 346 -5.94 -5.62 -17.77
N ARG A 347 -5.88 -4.78 -18.81
CA ARG A 347 -6.17 -3.33 -18.69
C ARG A 347 -7.60 -3.07 -18.23
N ALA A 348 -8.58 -3.75 -18.82
CA ALA A 348 -10.00 -3.60 -18.45
C ALA A 348 -10.23 -4.03 -16.98
N HIS A 349 -9.57 -5.09 -16.52
CA HIS A 349 -9.65 -5.52 -15.14
C HIS A 349 -9.03 -4.48 -14.19
N ALA A 350 -7.82 -4.00 -14.48
CA ALA A 350 -7.12 -3.00 -13.65
C ALA A 350 -7.89 -1.67 -13.58
N ALA A 351 -8.59 -1.27 -14.64
CA ALA A 351 -9.42 -0.06 -14.67
C ALA A 351 -10.55 -0.05 -13.63
N ARG A 352 -10.92 -1.20 -13.06
CA ARG A 352 -11.91 -1.32 -11.97
C ARG A 352 -11.35 -0.87 -10.62
N TYR A 353 -10.05 -0.69 -10.51
CA TYR A 353 -9.34 -0.28 -9.29
C TYR A 353 -8.88 1.17 -9.45
N SER A 354 -9.58 2.10 -8.83
CA SER A 354 -9.24 3.52 -8.89
C SER A 354 -8.93 4.08 -7.50
N TRP A 355 -8.03 5.06 -7.44
CA TRP A 355 -7.77 5.80 -6.21
C TRP A 355 -8.99 6.57 -5.74
N HIS A 356 -9.84 7.02 -6.67
CA HIS A 356 -11.13 7.64 -6.35
C HIS A 356 -12.04 6.70 -5.56
N ALA A 357 -12.23 5.46 -6.02
CA ALA A 357 -13.01 4.46 -5.30
C ALA A 357 -12.40 4.10 -3.93
N CYS A 358 -11.06 4.08 -3.83
CA CYS A 358 -10.35 3.92 -2.56
C CYS A 358 -10.67 5.06 -1.60
N ALA A 359 -10.60 6.31 -2.06
CA ALA A 359 -10.93 7.48 -1.26
C ALA A 359 -12.40 7.49 -0.85
N ASP A 360 -13.34 7.14 -1.72
CA ASP A 360 -14.76 7.01 -1.38
C ASP A 360 -15.00 5.98 -0.28
N ALA A 361 -14.36 4.80 -0.38
CA ALA A 361 -14.45 3.79 0.66
C ALA A 361 -13.84 4.28 1.98
N THR A 362 -12.75 5.03 1.91
CA THR A 362 -12.09 5.62 3.08
C THR A 362 -12.95 6.70 3.73
N VAL A 363 -13.61 7.57 2.95
CA VAL A 363 -14.53 8.59 3.51
C VAL A 363 -15.75 7.92 4.16
N ARG A 364 -16.27 6.83 3.59
CA ARG A 364 -17.31 6.04 4.27
C ARG A 364 -16.81 5.47 5.60
N ALA A 365 -15.57 4.98 5.65
CA ALA A 365 -14.96 4.53 6.90
C ALA A 365 -14.82 5.66 7.92
N TYR A 366 -14.47 6.88 7.50
CA TYR A 366 -14.39 8.05 8.39
C TYR A 366 -15.75 8.44 8.97
N ARG A 367 -16.80 8.49 8.15
CA ARG A 367 -18.16 8.76 8.61
C ARG A 367 -18.63 7.69 9.60
N LYS A 368 -18.41 6.43 9.26
CA LYS A 368 -18.71 5.31 10.15
C LYS A 368 -17.94 5.41 11.48
N ALA A 369 -16.66 5.83 11.45
CA ALA A 369 -15.87 6.02 12.66
C ALA A 369 -16.41 7.17 13.54
N ARG A 370 -16.81 8.30 12.93
CA ARG A 370 -17.44 9.42 13.62
C ARG A 370 -18.70 8.97 14.35
N ASP A 371 -19.55 8.24 13.66
CA ASP A 371 -20.89 7.86 14.14
C ASP A 371 -20.84 6.64 15.11
N TRP A 372 -19.74 5.88 15.11
CA TRP A 372 -19.56 4.68 15.98
C TRP A 372 -19.72 4.95 17.46
N ALA A 373 -19.49 6.17 17.93
CA ALA A 373 -19.56 6.52 19.34
C ALA A 373 -20.99 6.83 19.82
N VAL A 374 -21.83 7.40 18.96
CA VAL A 374 -23.21 7.77 19.29
C VAL A 374 -24.00 6.54 19.71
N THR A 375 -23.83 5.44 18.97
CA THR A 375 -24.53 4.16 19.26
C THR A 375 -24.05 3.44 20.53
N ARG A 376 -22.85 3.70 21.04
CA ARG A 376 -22.35 3.09 22.29
C ARG A 376 -22.79 3.86 23.55
N GLU A 377 -22.89 5.17 23.47
CA GLU A 377 -23.39 6.00 24.58
C GLU A 377 -24.88 5.77 24.80
N GLU A 378 -25.67 5.59 23.74
CA GLU A 378 -27.09 5.26 23.84
C GLU A 378 -27.33 3.84 24.42
N SER A 379 -26.46 2.85 24.12
CA SER A 379 -26.59 1.49 24.64
C SER A 379 -26.09 1.30 26.08
N THR A 380 -25.31 2.24 26.63
CA THR A 380 -24.85 2.21 28.02
C THR A 380 -25.66 3.09 28.95
N GLY A 381 -26.56 3.93 28.44
CA GLY A 381 -27.47 4.78 29.20
C GLY A 381 -28.73 4.09 29.70
N ASP A 382 -28.95 2.83 29.34
CA ASP A 382 -30.19 2.07 29.67
C ASP A 382 -29.90 0.88 30.62
N ARG A 383 -28.98 1.07 31.59
CA ARG A 383 -28.79 0.12 32.70
C ARG A 383 -28.71 0.79 34.06
#